data_586908e8f04993611ebdf36e5cba7cd5
#
_entry.id   586908e8f04993611ebdf36e5cba7cd5
#
_cell.length_a   1.000
_cell.length_b   1.000
_cell.length_c   1.000
_cell.angle_alpha   90.00
_cell.angle_beta   90.00
_cell.angle_gamma   90.00
#
_symmetry.space_group_name_H-M   'P 1'
#
loop_
_entity.id
_entity.type
_entity.pdbx_description
1 polymer ?
#
loop_
_entity_poly.entity_id
_entity_poly.type
_entity_poly.pdbx_seq_one_letter_code
_entity_poly.pdbx_strand_id
1 'polypeptide(L)'
;LGGSVANFQKGFANINVPSVLATLVSDELDFPNLSMVGVDDRAAAHTAVAHLIAQGHSKIAVLGGPATSFPSRMRRLGAQDAMEQAGLIFDDRLYGLSNYDFESAYHAMNSLLARRAEFTALFAMSDVIAFGAIRALVSAGFRVPQDVSVIGFDGITMSRYCVPVMTTIVQPSEQIALQSIELLINQIEHGAPAQTITLQPELQQG
;
A
#
# COMPACT_ATOMS: atom_id res chain seq x y z
N LEU A 1 6.29 7.52 4.03
CA LEU A 1 6.68 7.53 5.43
C LEU A 1 6.09 6.32 6.18
N GLY A 2 6.74 5.17 6.09
CA GLY A 2 6.31 3.92 6.70
C GLY A 2 6.75 3.78 8.17
N GLY A 3 6.21 4.62 9.06
CA GLY A 3 6.47 4.50 10.47
C GLY A 3 5.63 3.41 11.14
N SER A 4 6.11 2.80 12.23
CA SER A 4 5.27 1.97 13.06
C SER A 4 4.38 2.84 13.95
N VAL A 5 3.14 2.42 14.20
CA VAL A 5 2.23 3.12 15.12
C VAL A 5 2.87 3.32 16.50
N ALA A 6 3.62 2.33 16.99
CA ALA A 6 4.33 2.44 18.27
C ALA A 6 5.36 3.59 18.30
N ASN A 7 6.03 3.87 17.19
CA ASN A 7 6.95 5.00 17.07
C ASN A 7 6.19 6.34 17.05
N PHE A 8 5.05 6.39 16.36
CA PHE A 8 4.18 7.57 16.38
C PHE A 8 3.59 7.81 17.77
N GLN A 9 3.09 6.78 18.45
CA GLN A 9 2.57 6.90 19.81
C GLN A 9 3.63 7.48 20.77
N LYS A 10 4.87 7.01 20.72
CA LYS A 10 5.96 7.57 21.52
C LYS A 10 6.32 9.00 21.10
N GLY A 11 6.37 9.27 19.80
CA GLY A 11 6.72 10.57 19.25
C GLY A 11 5.69 11.64 19.60
N PHE A 12 4.40 11.33 19.49
CA PHE A 12 3.31 12.29 19.72
C PHE A 12 2.87 12.40 21.19
N ALA A 13 3.24 11.46 22.05
CA ALA A 13 2.84 11.46 23.47
C ALA A 13 3.18 12.76 24.23
N ASN A 14 4.22 13.49 23.78
CA ASN A 14 4.68 14.73 24.40
C ASN A 14 4.56 15.95 23.48
N ILE A 15 3.87 15.83 22.35
CA ILE A 15 3.68 16.93 21.38
C ILE A 15 2.37 17.63 21.71
N ASN A 16 2.46 18.90 22.17
CA ASN A 16 1.32 19.74 22.50
C ASN A 16 1.05 20.83 21.44
N VAL A 17 1.58 20.64 20.23
CA VAL A 17 1.33 21.57 19.11
C VAL A 17 0.47 20.91 18.05
N PRO A 18 -0.32 21.68 17.28
CA PRO A 18 -1.05 21.14 16.14
C PRO A 18 -0.16 20.35 15.21
N SER A 19 -0.59 19.17 14.83
CA SER A 19 0.19 18.25 14.00
C SER A 19 -0.74 17.54 13.01
N VAL A 20 -0.21 17.21 11.83
CA VAL A 20 -0.93 16.44 10.81
C VAL A 20 -0.08 15.28 10.31
N LEU A 21 -0.64 14.08 10.33
CA LEU A 21 -0.09 12.93 9.62
C LEU A 21 -0.72 12.86 8.23
N ALA A 22 0.10 13.09 7.21
CA ALA A 22 -0.28 12.88 5.83
C ALA A 22 0.00 11.42 5.41
N THR A 23 -0.88 10.85 4.59
CA THR A 23 -0.81 9.48 4.04
C THR A 23 -1.04 8.35 5.06
N LEU A 24 -1.51 8.66 6.26
CA LEU A 24 -1.83 7.65 7.27
C LEU A 24 -3.12 8.05 8.00
N VAL A 25 -4.06 7.13 8.04
CA VAL A 25 -5.27 7.18 8.87
C VAL A 25 -5.29 5.93 9.74
N SER A 26 -5.37 6.10 11.05
CA SER A 26 -5.35 5.00 12.01
C SER A 26 -6.18 5.33 13.24
N ASP A 27 -7.02 4.40 13.65
CA ASP A 27 -7.76 4.44 14.91
C ASP A 27 -6.89 4.10 16.14
N GLU A 28 -5.67 3.61 15.91
CA GLU A 28 -4.69 3.35 16.96
C GLU A 28 -3.97 4.63 17.44
N LEU A 29 -4.18 5.78 16.76
CA LEU A 29 -3.58 7.07 17.10
C LEU A 29 -4.67 8.07 17.52
N ASP A 30 -4.82 8.26 18.81
CA ASP A 30 -5.78 9.21 19.40
C ASP A 30 -5.02 10.26 20.23
N PHE A 31 -4.71 11.40 19.59
CA PHE A 31 -4.06 12.54 20.23
C PHE A 31 -4.85 13.81 19.95
N PRO A 32 -5.11 14.67 20.98
CA PRO A 32 -5.99 15.83 20.85
C PRO A 32 -5.57 16.83 19.78
N ASN A 33 -4.27 16.92 19.47
CA ASN A 33 -3.70 17.88 18.54
C ASN A 33 -3.27 17.26 17.20
N LEU A 34 -3.63 15.98 16.95
CA LEU A 34 -3.20 15.24 15.78
C LEU A 34 -4.35 15.07 14.79
N SER A 35 -4.26 15.74 13.66
CA SER A 35 -5.10 15.47 12.49
C SER A 35 -4.47 14.40 11.60
N MET A 36 -5.28 13.68 10.85
CA MET A 36 -4.81 12.67 9.89
C MET A 36 -5.53 12.86 8.56
N VAL A 37 -4.76 12.73 7.47
CA VAL A 37 -5.29 12.75 6.10
C VAL A 37 -4.66 11.60 5.32
N GLY A 38 -5.47 10.75 4.72
CA GLY A 38 -4.98 9.60 3.96
C GLY A 38 -6.10 8.86 3.24
N VAL A 39 -5.82 7.64 2.89
CA VAL A 39 -6.78 6.71 2.28
C VAL A 39 -7.08 5.56 3.23
N ASP A 40 -8.19 4.86 3.01
CA ASP A 40 -8.44 3.57 3.66
C ASP A 40 -7.58 2.50 2.95
N ASP A 41 -6.42 2.20 3.54
CA ASP A 41 -5.48 1.21 3.02
C ASP A 41 -6.08 -0.19 2.87
N ARG A 42 -7.02 -0.58 3.76
CA ARG A 42 -7.68 -1.88 3.72
C ARG A 42 -8.66 -1.96 2.54
N ALA A 43 -9.52 -0.96 2.39
CA ALA A 43 -10.46 -0.90 1.29
C ALA A 43 -9.75 -0.75 -0.07
N ALA A 44 -8.68 0.03 -0.13
CA ALA A 44 -7.88 0.21 -1.34
C ALA A 44 -7.18 -1.08 -1.77
N ALA A 45 -6.58 -1.82 -0.84
CA ALA A 45 -5.96 -3.11 -1.12
C ALA A 45 -6.99 -4.19 -1.50
N HIS A 46 -8.17 -4.16 -0.88
CA HIS A 46 -9.29 -5.01 -1.31
C HIS A 46 -9.63 -4.74 -2.78
N THR A 47 -9.74 -3.48 -3.19
CA THR A 47 -10.00 -3.09 -4.59
C THR A 47 -8.92 -3.61 -5.54
N ALA A 48 -7.65 -3.51 -5.16
CA ALA A 48 -6.53 -4.01 -5.96
C ALA A 48 -6.61 -5.52 -6.20
N VAL A 49 -6.84 -6.29 -5.14
CA VAL A 49 -6.89 -7.75 -5.24
C VAL A 49 -8.18 -8.23 -5.90
N ALA A 50 -9.33 -7.58 -5.62
CA ALA A 50 -10.58 -7.86 -6.30
C ALA A 50 -10.49 -7.64 -7.82
N HIS A 51 -9.72 -6.64 -8.27
CA HIS A 51 -9.42 -6.42 -9.68
C HIS A 51 -8.68 -7.61 -10.30
N LEU A 52 -7.63 -8.14 -9.65
CA LEU A 52 -6.93 -9.33 -10.12
C LEU A 52 -7.85 -10.57 -10.17
N ILE A 53 -8.69 -10.74 -9.16
CA ILE A 53 -9.68 -11.84 -9.11
C ILE A 53 -10.70 -11.71 -10.26
N ALA A 54 -11.18 -10.50 -10.54
CA ALA A 54 -12.09 -10.26 -11.67
C ALA A 54 -11.46 -10.55 -13.03
N GLN A 55 -10.13 -10.51 -13.14
CA GLN A 55 -9.38 -10.94 -14.32
C GLN A 55 -9.14 -12.47 -14.37
N GLY A 56 -9.66 -13.22 -13.41
CA GLY A 56 -9.59 -14.69 -13.38
C GLY A 56 -8.39 -15.26 -12.58
N HIS A 57 -7.65 -14.42 -11.88
CA HIS A 57 -6.55 -14.90 -11.04
C HIS A 57 -7.08 -15.48 -9.72
N SER A 58 -6.66 -16.70 -9.40
CA SER A 58 -7.01 -17.39 -8.15
C SER A 58 -5.80 -17.72 -7.26
N LYS A 59 -4.60 -17.65 -7.81
CA LYS A 59 -3.33 -17.82 -7.10
C LYS A 59 -2.56 -16.50 -7.17
N ILE A 60 -2.71 -15.69 -6.14
CA ILE A 60 -2.20 -14.31 -6.08
C ILE A 60 -1.13 -14.22 -5.01
N ALA A 61 0.08 -13.85 -5.43
CA ALA A 61 1.16 -13.52 -4.51
C ALA A 61 0.97 -12.10 -3.95
N VAL A 62 1.46 -11.87 -2.74
CA VAL A 62 1.41 -10.55 -2.09
C VAL A 62 2.79 -10.19 -1.55
N LEU A 63 3.33 -9.05 -1.96
CA LEU A 63 4.54 -8.48 -1.39
C LEU A 63 4.23 -7.20 -0.60
N GLY A 64 4.50 -7.26 0.70
CA GLY A 64 4.27 -6.16 1.63
C GLY A 64 5.53 -5.40 2.02
N GLY A 65 5.34 -4.31 2.72
CA GLY A 65 6.37 -3.60 3.47
C GLY A 65 6.65 -4.27 4.82
N PRO A 66 7.39 -3.59 5.72
CA PRO A 66 7.70 -4.13 7.03
C PRO A 66 6.45 -4.54 7.82
N ALA A 67 6.52 -5.65 8.56
CA ALA A 67 5.40 -6.15 9.36
C ALA A 67 4.93 -5.15 10.44
N THR A 68 5.81 -4.24 10.88
CA THR A 68 5.50 -3.18 11.85
C THR A 68 4.81 -1.96 11.23
N SER A 69 4.74 -1.88 9.90
CA SER A 69 4.08 -0.79 9.18
C SER A 69 2.57 -0.95 9.26
N PHE A 70 1.86 0.08 9.73
CA PHE A 70 0.40 0.09 9.78
C PHE A 70 -0.22 -0.04 8.38
N PRO A 71 0.17 0.74 7.35
CA PRO A 71 -0.32 0.55 5.99
C PRO A 71 -0.10 -0.88 5.46
N SER A 72 1.07 -1.47 5.71
CA SER A 72 1.35 -2.85 5.29
C SER A 72 0.38 -3.86 5.92
N ARG A 73 0.06 -3.71 7.21
CA ARG A 73 -0.94 -4.55 7.88
C ARG A 73 -2.32 -4.38 7.29
N MET A 74 -2.76 -3.13 7.08
CA MET A 74 -4.09 -2.85 6.54
C MET A 74 -4.22 -3.35 5.10
N ARG A 75 -3.21 -3.14 4.27
CA ARG A 75 -3.19 -3.66 2.89
C ARG A 75 -3.19 -5.19 2.85
N ARG A 76 -2.50 -5.86 3.79
CA ARG A 76 -2.59 -7.32 3.92
C ARG A 76 -4.01 -7.77 4.27
N LEU A 77 -4.65 -7.14 5.25
CA LEU A 77 -6.01 -7.45 5.64
C LEU A 77 -6.99 -7.25 4.47
N GLY A 78 -6.88 -6.14 3.73
CA GLY A 78 -7.70 -5.90 2.55
C GLY A 78 -7.50 -6.95 1.45
N ALA A 79 -6.27 -7.40 1.23
CA ALA A 79 -5.99 -8.50 0.31
C ALA A 79 -6.63 -9.82 0.76
N GLN A 80 -6.56 -10.12 2.06
CA GLN A 80 -7.22 -11.30 2.65
C GLN A 80 -8.74 -11.23 2.51
N ASP A 81 -9.34 -10.08 2.82
CA ASP A 81 -10.79 -9.87 2.69
C ASP A 81 -11.28 -10.11 1.25
N ALA A 82 -10.57 -9.58 0.25
CA ALA A 82 -10.92 -9.76 -1.16
C ALA A 82 -10.84 -11.23 -1.60
N MET A 83 -9.82 -11.95 -1.15
CA MET A 83 -9.68 -13.37 -1.43
C MET A 83 -10.77 -14.19 -0.74
N GLU A 84 -11.02 -13.94 0.55
CA GLU A 84 -12.07 -14.64 1.32
C GLU A 84 -13.46 -14.41 0.71
N GLN A 85 -13.79 -13.18 0.33
CA GLN A 85 -15.05 -12.84 -0.33
C GLN A 85 -15.25 -13.61 -1.65
N ALA A 86 -14.16 -13.90 -2.35
CA ALA A 86 -14.18 -14.69 -3.58
C ALA A 86 -14.07 -16.21 -3.35
N GLY A 87 -14.06 -16.68 -2.09
CA GLY A 87 -13.88 -18.08 -1.75
C GLY A 87 -12.45 -18.61 -2.00
N LEU A 88 -11.46 -17.72 -2.09
CA LEU A 88 -10.06 -18.06 -2.27
C LEU A 88 -9.32 -18.09 -0.93
N ILE A 89 -8.24 -18.87 -0.86
CA ILE A 89 -7.42 -18.98 0.34
C ILE A 89 -6.21 -18.04 0.20
N PHE A 90 -5.97 -17.21 1.22
CA PHE A 90 -4.70 -16.48 1.34
C PHE A 90 -3.60 -17.45 1.75
N ASP A 91 -2.69 -17.76 0.83
CA ASP A 91 -1.59 -18.70 1.07
C ASP A 91 -0.35 -17.95 1.59
N ASP A 92 0.00 -18.17 2.84
CA ASP A 92 1.20 -17.53 3.44
C ASP A 92 2.51 -17.90 2.72
N ARG A 93 2.55 -19.00 1.94
CA ARG A 93 3.70 -19.32 1.08
C ARG A 93 3.87 -18.33 -0.06
N LEU A 94 2.79 -17.63 -0.45
CA LEU A 94 2.75 -16.59 -1.48
C LEU A 94 2.86 -15.18 -0.88
N TYR A 95 3.12 -15.07 0.43
CA TYR A 95 3.33 -13.79 1.09
C TYR A 95 4.80 -13.54 1.39
N GLY A 96 5.30 -12.35 1.03
CA GLY A 96 6.66 -11.89 1.30
C GLY A 96 6.67 -10.46 1.86
N LEU A 97 7.77 -10.11 2.55
CA LEU A 97 8.00 -8.78 3.12
C LEU A 97 9.24 -8.13 2.52
N SER A 98 9.17 -6.82 2.36
CA SER A 98 10.26 -5.95 1.92
C SER A 98 10.33 -4.70 2.82
N ASN A 99 11.17 -3.71 2.48
CA ASN A 99 11.34 -2.47 3.24
C ASN A 99 10.87 -1.23 2.45
N TYR A 100 9.95 -1.36 1.49
CA TYR A 100 9.52 -0.28 0.59
C TYR A 100 10.66 0.29 -0.27
N ASP A 101 11.67 -0.52 -0.59
CA ASP A 101 12.73 -0.18 -1.53
C ASP A 101 12.88 -1.24 -2.62
N PHE A 102 13.51 -0.87 -3.75
CA PHE A 102 13.66 -1.74 -4.92
C PHE A 102 14.45 -3.01 -4.63
N GLU A 103 15.53 -2.90 -3.85
CA GLU A 103 16.46 -4.00 -3.60
C GLU A 103 15.83 -5.05 -2.69
N SER A 104 15.24 -4.65 -1.57
CA SER A 104 14.56 -5.57 -0.67
C SER A 104 13.36 -6.25 -1.34
N ALA A 105 12.63 -5.52 -2.20
CA ALA A 105 11.53 -6.08 -2.98
C ALA A 105 12.02 -7.13 -4.01
N TYR A 106 13.14 -6.85 -4.69
CA TYR A 106 13.79 -7.80 -5.59
C TYR A 106 14.18 -9.09 -4.86
N HIS A 107 14.80 -8.97 -3.70
CA HIS A 107 15.18 -10.13 -2.89
C HIS A 107 13.99 -10.88 -2.31
N ALA A 108 12.94 -10.16 -1.86
CA ALA A 108 11.71 -10.79 -1.37
C ALA A 108 11.02 -11.60 -2.47
N MET A 109 10.95 -11.06 -3.69
CA MET A 109 10.36 -11.77 -4.84
C MET A 109 11.18 -13.01 -5.21
N ASN A 110 12.52 -12.92 -5.26
CA ASN A 110 13.37 -14.08 -5.51
C ASN A 110 13.19 -15.18 -4.43
N SER A 111 13.06 -14.78 -3.16
CA SER A 111 12.79 -15.70 -2.06
C SER A 111 11.43 -16.37 -2.21
N LEU A 112 10.43 -15.68 -2.73
CA LEU A 112 9.10 -16.21 -2.99
C LEU A 112 9.15 -17.22 -4.17
N LEU A 113 9.83 -16.88 -5.25
CA LEU A 113 10.04 -17.78 -6.39
C LEU A 113 10.77 -19.08 -5.98
N ALA A 114 11.74 -19.00 -5.07
CA ALA A 114 12.47 -20.16 -4.55
C ALA A 114 11.59 -21.16 -3.79
N ARG A 115 10.43 -20.73 -3.28
CA ARG A 115 9.45 -21.62 -2.62
C ARG A 115 8.71 -22.52 -3.60
N ARG A 116 8.83 -22.26 -4.91
CA ARG A 116 8.16 -23.01 -6.00
C ARG A 116 6.63 -23.09 -5.85
N ALA A 117 6.03 -22.17 -5.17
CA ALA A 117 4.57 -22.03 -5.12
C ALA A 117 4.10 -21.34 -6.41
N GLU A 118 3.05 -21.88 -7.02
CA GLU A 118 2.51 -21.35 -8.26
C GLU A 118 1.62 -20.13 -7.97
N PHE A 119 1.79 -19.08 -8.76
CA PHE A 119 0.92 -17.92 -8.79
C PHE A 119 0.89 -17.31 -10.19
N THR A 120 -0.17 -16.60 -10.52
CA THR A 120 -0.37 -15.97 -11.82
C THR A 120 -0.54 -14.46 -11.71
N ALA A 121 -0.63 -13.94 -10.50
CA ALA A 121 -0.70 -12.50 -10.23
C ALA A 121 0.05 -12.13 -8.95
N LEU A 122 0.46 -10.87 -8.88
CA LEU A 122 1.14 -10.26 -7.74
C LEU A 122 0.44 -8.95 -7.36
N PHE A 123 0.04 -8.84 -6.10
CA PHE A 123 -0.26 -7.56 -5.47
C PHE A 123 0.97 -7.08 -4.71
N ALA A 124 1.56 -5.98 -5.16
CA ALA A 124 2.65 -5.29 -4.49
C ALA A 124 2.11 -4.08 -3.72
N MET A 125 2.39 -4.01 -2.43
CA MET A 125 1.84 -2.97 -1.54
C MET A 125 2.44 -1.57 -1.72
N SER A 126 3.27 -1.39 -2.75
CA SER A 126 3.66 -0.07 -3.31
C SER A 126 4.20 -0.25 -4.73
N ASP A 127 4.24 0.81 -5.50
CA ASP A 127 4.81 0.80 -6.84
C ASP A 127 6.33 0.51 -6.82
N VAL A 128 7.02 0.98 -5.78
CA VAL A 128 8.45 0.68 -5.58
C VAL A 128 8.67 -0.82 -5.38
N ILE A 129 7.79 -1.47 -4.58
CA ILE A 129 7.81 -2.92 -4.40
C ILE A 129 7.49 -3.62 -5.73
N ALA A 130 6.48 -3.12 -6.47
CA ALA A 130 6.11 -3.68 -7.76
C ALA A 130 7.29 -3.69 -8.75
N PHE A 131 8.02 -2.59 -8.86
CA PHE A 131 9.18 -2.51 -9.76
C PHE A 131 10.30 -3.48 -9.36
N GLY A 132 10.62 -3.59 -8.07
CA GLY A 132 11.60 -4.56 -7.59
C GLY A 132 11.18 -6.00 -7.90
N ALA A 133 9.91 -6.32 -7.69
CA ALA A 133 9.34 -7.62 -7.99
C ALA A 133 9.33 -7.93 -9.50
N ILE A 134 8.92 -6.97 -10.34
CA ILE A 134 8.95 -7.10 -11.82
C ILE A 134 10.37 -7.40 -12.29
N ARG A 135 11.37 -6.71 -11.74
CA ARG A 135 12.77 -6.96 -12.07
C ARG A 135 13.19 -8.41 -11.74
N ALA A 136 12.76 -8.94 -10.59
CA ALA A 136 13.04 -10.32 -10.19
C ALA A 136 12.32 -11.33 -11.11
N LEU A 137 11.03 -11.09 -11.40
CA LEU A 137 10.24 -11.94 -12.31
C LEU A 137 10.89 -12.03 -13.69
N VAL A 138 11.21 -10.87 -14.30
CA VAL A 138 11.86 -10.83 -15.63
C VAL A 138 13.24 -11.50 -15.59
N SER A 139 14.02 -11.31 -14.53
CA SER A 139 15.32 -12.00 -14.37
C SER A 139 15.19 -13.52 -14.26
N ALA A 140 14.06 -14.01 -13.75
CA ALA A 140 13.72 -15.42 -13.64
C ALA A 140 13.05 -15.99 -14.93
N GLY A 141 12.87 -15.16 -15.97
CA GLY A 141 12.32 -15.57 -17.27
C GLY A 141 10.80 -15.42 -17.40
N PHE A 142 10.11 -14.82 -16.43
CA PHE A 142 8.68 -14.55 -16.54
C PHE A 142 8.42 -13.27 -17.35
N ARG A 143 7.36 -13.30 -18.15
CA ARG A 143 6.85 -12.11 -18.86
C ARG A 143 5.76 -11.45 -18.01
N VAL A 144 5.85 -10.14 -17.87
CA VAL A 144 4.85 -9.33 -17.17
C VAL A 144 4.16 -8.44 -18.21
N PRO A 145 2.83 -8.48 -18.36
CA PRO A 145 1.84 -9.19 -17.54
C PRO A 145 1.50 -10.63 -18.01
N GLN A 146 2.07 -11.15 -19.10
CA GLN A 146 1.58 -12.36 -19.78
C GLN A 146 1.65 -13.64 -18.94
N ASP A 147 2.71 -13.82 -18.14
CA ASP A 147 2.88 -14.97 -17.26
C ASP A 147 2.48 -14.63 -15.81
N VAL A 148 2.71 -13.36 -15.39
CA VAL A 148 2.34 -12.85 -14.06
C VAL A 148 1.81 -11.42 -14.20
N SER A 149 0.52 -11.22 -13.90
CA SER A 149 -0.06 -9.87 -13.78
C SER A 149 0.43 -9.20 -12.50
N VAL A 150 0.79 -7.92 -12.57
CA VAL A 150 1.28 -7.17 -11.41
C VAL A 150 0.42 -5.93 -11.20
N ILE A 151 -0.04 -5.73 -9.96
CA ILE A 151 -0.69 -4.50 -9.53
C ILE A 151 0.12 -3.87 -8.40
N GLY A 152 0.37 -2.57 -8.53
CA GLY A 152 1.05 -1.74 -7.54
C GLY A 152 0.09 -0.98 -6.62
N PHE A 153 0.67 -0.06 -5.87
CA PHE A 153 -0.02 0.86 -4.99
C PHE A 153 0.81 2.14 -4.89
N ASP A 154 0.21 3.28 -4.84
CA ASP A 154 0.63 4.67 -4.71
C ASP A 154 0.36 5.52 -5.96
N GLY A 155 0.52 4.99 -7.17
CA GLY A 155 0.35 5.72 -8.42
C GLY A 155 1.48 6.71 -8.69
N ILE A 156 2.74 6.34 -8.36
CA ILE A 156 3.87 7.23 -8.59
C ILE A 156 4.06 7.48 -10.09
N THR A 157 4.65 8.61 -10.44
CA THR A 157 4.82 9.04 -11.83
C THR A 157 5.46 7.95 -12.71
N MET A 158 6.42 7.19 -12.18
CA MET A 158 7.11 6.13 -12.92
C MET A 158 6.18 5.01 -13.39
N SER A 159 5.07 4.74 -12.69
CA SER A 159 4.09 3.70 -13.07
C SER A 159 3.46 3.95 -14.44
N ARG A 160 3.40 5.21 -14.87
CA ARG A 160 2.85 5.63 -16.17
C ARG A 160 3.86 5.58 -17.31
N TYR A 161 5.16 5.54 -16.98
CA TYR A 161 6.26 5.59 -17.97
C TYR A 161 7.02 4.28 -18.11
N CYS A 162 6.70 3.26 -17.31
CA CYS A 162 7.24 1.93 -17.52
C CYS A 162 6.56 1.22 -18.71
N VAL A 163 7.22 0.20 -19.25
CA VAL A 163 6.70 -0.61 -20.37
C VAL A 163 6.67 -2.08 -19.94
N PRO A 164 5.47 -2.69 -19.90
CA PRO A 164 4.14 -2.07 -20.08
C PRO A 164 3.81 -1.06 -18.96
N VAL A 165 2.83 -0.18 -19.21
CA VAL A 165 2.27 0.70 -18.16
C VAL A 165 1.76 -0.16 -17.02
N MET A 166 2.01 0.24 -15.78
CA MET A 166 1.67 -0.58 -14.61
C MET A 166 0.26 -0.26 -14.09
N THR A 167 -0.53 -1.28 -13.87
CA THR A 167 -1.78 -1.16 -13.10
C THR A 167 -1.43 -0.87 -11.65
N THR A 168 -2.08 0.14 -11.05
CA THR A 168 -1.81 0.57 -9.67
C THR A 168 -3.02 1.26 -9.03
N ILE A 169 -3.07 1.22 -7.70
CA ILE A 169 -3.95 2.09 -6.91
C ILE A 169 -3.29 3.46 -6.76
N VAL A 170 -3.92 4.49 -7.32
CA VAL A 170 -3.43 5.87 -7.27
C VAL A 170 -3.95 6.55 -6.00
N GLN A 171 -3.03 6.96 -5.14
CA GLN A 171 -3.36 7.81 -3.99
C GLN A 171 -3.56 9.26 -4.45
N PRO A 172 -4.58 9.99 -3.96
CA PRO A 172 -4.81 11.39 -4.31
C PRO A 172 -3.83 12.32 -3.57
N SER A 173 -2.53 12.19 -3.89
CA SER A 173 -1.42 12.82 -3.15
C SER A 173 -1.53 14.35 -3.07
N GLU A 174 -2.00 14.99 -4.14
CA GLU A 174 -2.22 16.44 -4.15
C GLU A 174 -3.33 16.84 -3.18
N GLN A 175 -4.46 16.12 -3.17
CA GLN A 175 -5.55 16.39 -2.23
C GLN A 175 -5.13 16.10 -0.79
N ILE A 176 -4.35 15.03 -0.55
CA ILE A 176 -3.78 14.73 0.78
C ILE A 176 -2.92 15.90 1.25
N ALA A 177 -2.05 16.43 0.39
CA ALA A 177 -1.18 17.55 0.74
C ALA A 177 -1.98 18.83 1.05
N LEU A 178 -2.93 19.21 0.17
CA LEU A 178 -3.77 20.40 0.35
C LEU A 178 -4.60 20.32 1.64
N GLN A 179 -5.29 19.21 1.87
CA GLN A 179 -6.11 19.02 3.08
C GLN A 179 -5.25 18.99 4.35
N SER A 180 -4.03 18.41 4.29
CA SER A 180 -3.13 18.42 5.44
C SER A 180 -2.69 19.82 5.83
N ILE A 181 -2.37 20.67 4.85
CA ILE A 181 -1.98 22.05 5.08
C ILE A 181 -3.16 22.86 5.62
N GLU A 182 -4.34 22.69 5.02
CA GLU A 182 -5.55 23.40 5.44
C GLU A 182 -5.93 23.08 6.90
N LEU A 183 -5.91 21.79 7.27
CA LEU A 183 -6.15 21.37 8.66
C LEU A 183 -5.13 21.97 9.62
N LEU A 184 -3.85 21.97 9.25
CA LEU A 184 -2.80 22.49 10.10
C LEU A 184 -2.96 24.01 10.33
N ILE A 185 -3.24 24.78 9.27
CA ILE A 185 -3.48 26.21 9.36
C ILE A 185 -4.71 26.49 10.24
N ASN A 186 -5.83 25.79 10.02
CA ASN A 186 -7.04 25.97 10.79
C ASN A 186 -6.82 25.68 12.28
N GLN A 187 -6.04 24.64 12.61
CA GLN A 187 -5.69 24.36 14.01
C GLN A 187 -4.83 25.46 14.64
N ILE A 188 -3.86 26.02 13.89
CA ILE A 188 -2.94 27.05 14.40
C ILE A 188 -3.62 28.41 14.52
N GLU A 189 -4.34 28.85 13.48
CA GLU A 189 -4.87 30.21 13.41
C GLU A 189 -6.24 30.36 14.08
N HIS A 190 -7.04 29.30 14.06
CA HIS A 190 -8.44 29.35 14.51
C HIS A 190 -8.73 28.43 15.70
N GLY A 191 -7.74 27.69 16.21
CA GLY A 191 -7.97 26.76 17.31
C GLY A 191 -8.95 25.63 16.96
N ALA A 192 -9.05 25.27 15.67
CA ALA A 192 -9.95 24.21 15.23
C ALA A 192 -9.54 22.84 15.84
N PRO A 193 -10.50 21.95 16.16
CA PRO A 193 -10.19 20.64 16.68
C PRO A 193 -9.46 19.77 15.63
N ALA A 194 -8.70 18.78 16.11
CA ALA A 194 -8.10 17.77 15.25
C ALA A 194 -9.17 16.97 14.49
N GLN A 195 -8.88 16.59 13.25
CA GLN A 195 -9.81 15.89 12.37
C GLN A 195 -9.10 14.77 11.61
N THR A 196 -9.87 13.76 11.25
CA THR A 196 -9.41 12.69 10.35
C THR A 196 -10.18 12.77 9.03
N ILE A 197 -9.45 12.87 7.91
CA ILE A 197 -10.02 12.90 6.56
C ILE A 197 -9.55 11.67 5.80
N THR A 198 -10.51 10.88 5.33
CA THR A 198 -10.25 9.72 4.47
C THR A 198 -10.67 10.06 3.03
N LEU A 199 -9.69 10.05 2.12
CA LEU A 199 -9.88 10.31 0.70
C LEU A 199 -10.01 8.98 -0.06
N GLN A 200 -10.63 9.04 -1.25
CA GLN A 200 -10.82 7.86 -2.09
C GLN A 200 -9.67 7.72 -3.09
N PRO A 201 -8.95 6.59 -3.09
CA PRO A 201 -7.98 6.29 -4.14
C PRO A 201 -8.66 5.79 -5.40
N GLU A 202 -7.96 5.83 -6.52
CA GLU A 202 -8.46 5.36 -7.82
C GLU A 202 -7.63 4.19 -8.34
N LEU A 203 -8.29 3.24 -9.03
CA LEU A 203 -7.60 2.19 -9.76
C LEU A 203 -7.22 2.70 -11.16
N GLN A 204 -5.93 2.81 -11.44
CA GLN A 204 -5.40 3.07 -12.77
C GLN A 204 -5.01 1.75 -13.42
N GLN A 205 -5.58 1.47 -14.61
CA GLN A 205 -5.21 0.30 -15.41
C GLN A 205 -4.08 0.68 -16.39
N GLY A 206 -3.12 -0.23 -16.51
CA GLY A 206 -2.01 -0.17 -17.44
C GLY A 206 -2.23 -1.01 -18.69
#